data_67069959f56c28b6f1475c167bdfc0f5
#
_entry.id   67069959f56c28b6f1475c167bdfc0f5
#
_cell.length_a   1.000
_cell.length_b   1.000
_cell.length_c   1.000
_cell.angle_alpha   90.00
_cell.angle_beta   90.00
_cell.angle_gamma   90.00
#
_symmetry.space_group_name_H-M   'P 1'
#
loop_
_entity.id
_entity.type
_entity.pdbx_description
1 polymer ?
#
loop_
_entity_poly.entity_id
_entity_poly.type
_entity_poly.pdbx_seq_one_letter_code
_entity_poly.pdbx_strand_id
1 'polypeptide(L)'
;MNKLAKWLMGGLILCAICIVGCSGVDDADTEVQSIELLRTSQSWNEMDLPDYPQGKPELVAVKYIIPPGKKLGWHHHVAMNHGVLVQGELTINAQDGKTTVLRAGEVVVEMVDAIHHGENNGTEPVVLYMFYLSQKGMDLTVQHPEIPLE
;
A
#
# COMPACT_ATOMS: atom_id res chain seq x y z
N MET A 1 44.08 42.12 -70.19
CA MET A 1 42.67 41.93 -70.57
C MET A 1 42.21 40.70 -69.81
N ASN A 2 41.57 40.85 -68.64
CA ASN A 2 40.62 39.88 -68.09
C ASN A 2 40.08 40.45 -66.77
N LYS A 3 38.78 40.63 -66.75
CA LYS A 3 38.05 41.24 -65.62
C LYS A 3 37.71 40.16 -64.64
N LEU A 4 38.18 40.28 -63.38
CA LEU A 4 37.77 39.47 -62.28
C LEU A 4 36.41 39.94 -61.76
N ALA A 5 35.44 39.03 -61.79
CA ALA A 5 34.15 39.22 -61.11
C ALA A 5 34.27 38.76 -59.66
N LYS A 6 34.01 39.68 -58.70
CA LYS A 6 33.88 39.35 -57.24
C LYS A 6 32.46 38.88 -56.96
N TRP A 7 32.34 37.67 -56.45
CA TRP A 7 31.10 37.16 -55.85
C TRP A 7 31.09 37.46 -54.37
N LEU A 8 30.12 38.25 -53.92
CA LEU A 8 29.77 38.43 -52.52
C LEU A 8 28.85 37.29 -52.09
N MET A 9 29.37 36.43 -51.22
CA MET A 9 28.53 35.44 -50.50
C MET A 9 27.95 36.11 -49.26
N GLY A 10 26.67 36.45 -49.30
CA GLY A 10 25.90 36.84 -48.12
C GLY A 10 25.59 35.60 -47.24
N GLY A 11 26.18 35.56 -46.08
CA GLY A 11 25.84 34.56 -45.09
C GLY A 11 24.47 34.79 -44.45
N LEU A 12 23.52 33.90 -44.70
CA LEU A 12 22.23 33.89 -43.95
C LEU A 12 22.51 33.27 -42.56
N ILE A 13 22.44 34.10 -41.51
CA ILE A 13 22.45 33.62 -40.12
C ILE A 13 21.03 33.13 -39.82
N LEU A 14 20.86 31.83 -39.80
CA LEU A 14 19.63 31.19 -39.34
C LEU A 14 19.60 31.22 -37.80
N CYS A 15 18.83 32.17 -37.23
CA CYS A 15 18.60 32.24 -35.81
C CYS A 15 17.64 31.11 -35.42
N ALA A 16 18.16 30.00 -34.87
CA ALA A 16 17.34 28.94 -34.30
C ALA A 16 16.72 29.45 -33.00
N ILE A 17 15.44 29.78 -33.07
CA ILE A 17 14.64 30.09 -31.89
C ILE A 17 14.40 28.74 -31.18
N CYS A 18 15.15 28.47 -30.10
CA CYS A 18 14.80 27.42 -29.16
C CYS A 18 13.50 27.81 -28.44
N ILE A 19 12.40 27.24 -28.90
CA ILE A 19 11.16 27.25 -28.14
C ILE A 19 11.41 26.29 -26.96
N VAL A 20 11.77 26.84 -25.80
CA VAL A 20 11.69 26.11 -24.53
C VAL A 20 10.19 25.89 -24.29
N GLY A 21 9.72 24.71 -24.65
CA GLY A 21 8.40 24.25 -24.23
C GLY A 21 8.40 24.18 -22.70
N CYS A 22 7.72 25.13 -22.06
CA CYS A 22 7.23 24.88 -20.71
C CYS A 22 6.33 23.66 -20.77
N SER A 23 6.85 22.50 -20.37
CA SER A 23 5.99 21.38 -19.96
C SER A 23 5.16 21.93 -18.80
N GLY A 24 3.87 22.21 -19.08
CA GLY A 24 2.91 22.53 -18.04
C GLY A 24 2.97 21.39 -17.00
N VAL A 25 3.16 21.74 -15.75
CA VAL A 25 2.84 20.87 -14.62
C VAL A 25 1.36 20.62 -14.79
N ASP A 26 0.96 19.34 -14.95
CA ASP A 26 -0.46 18.99 -15.11
C ASP A 26 -1.21 19.58 -13.91
N ASP A 27 -2.25 20.39 -14.17
CA ASP A 27 -3.12 21.01 -13.16
C ASP A 27 -3.78 20.02 -12.19
N ALA A 28 -3.70 18.71 -12.50
CA ALA A 28 -4.18 17.62 -11.65
C ALA A 28 -3.52 17.56 -10.27
N ASP A 29 -2.29 18.08 -10.12
CA ASP A 29 -1.54 18.06 -8.85
C ASP A 29 -1.88 19.24 -7.90
N THR A 30 -2.72 20.17 -8.33
CA THR A 30 -3.10 21.35 -7.53
C THR A 30 -4.49 21.24 -6.89
N GLU A 31 -5.31 20.28 -7.29
CA GLU A 31 -6.67 20.08 -6.80
C GLU A 31 -6.74 18.97 -5.74
N VAL A 32 -7.69 19.10 -4.82
CA VAL A 32 -7.97 18.06 -3.82
C VAL A 32 -8.51 16.82 -4.53
N GLN A 33 -7.80 15.70 -4.36
CA GLN A 33 -8.23 14.42 -4.90
C GLN A 33 -8.80 13.54 -3.79
N SER A 34 -9.86 12.79 -4.10
CA SER A 34 -10.45 11.78 -3.24
C SER A 34 -10.49 10.46 -4.01
N ILE A 35 -9.69 9.50 -3.55
CA ILE A 35 -9.54 8.20 -4.22
C ILE A 35 -10.04 7.12 -3.27
N GLU A 36 -11.06 6.36 -3.69
CA GLU A 36 -11.49 5.18 -2.95
C GLU A 36 -10.50 4.04 -3.18
N LEU A 37 -9.78 3.63 -2.12
CA LEU A 37 -8.77 2.59 -2.22
C LEU A 37 -9.37 1.18 -2.18
N LEU A 38 -10.44 0.99 -1.39
CA LEU A 38 -11.10 -0.31 -1.25
C LEU A 38 -12.55 -0.11 -0.77
N ARG A 39 -13.46 -0.90 -1.34
CA ARG A 39 -14.83 -1.08 -0.84
C ARG A 39 -15.16 -2.57 -0.88
N THR A 40 -15.41 -3.18 0.28
CA THR A 40 -15.68 -4.60 0.37
C THR A 40 -16.55 -4.93 1.57
N SER A 41 -17.27 -6.05 1.50
CA SER A 41 -17.93 -6.73 2.62
C SER A 41 -17.24 -8.06 2.96
N GLN A 42 -16.05 -8.32 2.38
CA GLN A 42 -15.29 -9.55 2.56
C GLN A 42 -13.85 -9.23 2.94
N SER A 43 -13.22 -10.15 3.66
CA SER A 43 -11.79 -10.15 3.93
C SER A 43 -10.99 -10.54 2.68
N TRP A 44 -9.66 -10.38 2.74
CA TRP A 44 -8.76 -10.68 1.63
C TRP A 44 -8.85 -12.13 1.12
N ASN A 45 -9.28 -13.07 1.94
CA ASN A 45 -9.46 -14.48 1.57
C ASN A 45 -10.90 -14.84 1.18
N GLU A 46 -11.75 -13.83 0.91
CA GLU A 46 -13.14 -13.95 0.44
C GLU A 46 -14.14 -14.45 1.51
N MET A 47 -13.78 -14.38 2.79
CA MET A 47 -14.73 -14.62 3.88
C MET A 47 -15.60 -13.39 4.11
N ASP A 48 -16.89 -13.58 4.31
CA ASP A 48 -17.80 -12.48 4.65
C ASP A 48 -17.41 -11.88 6.00
N LEU A 49 -17.48 -10.55 6.07
CA LEU A 49 -17.25 -9.83 7.32
C LEU A 49 -18.41 -10.08 8.29
N PRO A 50 -18.13 -10.20 9.60
CA PRO A 50 -19.18 -10.34 10.58
C PRO A 50 -19.99 -9.03 10.75
N ASP A 51 -21.12 -9.14 11.43
CA ASP A 51 -21.85 -7.96 11.86
C ASP A 51 -21.01 -7.08 12.79
N TYR A 52 -21.32 -5.78 12.84
CA TYR A 52 -20.67 -4.86 13.79
C TYR A 52 -20.94 -5.30 15.23
N PRO A 53 -19.96 -5.14 16.13
CA PRO A 53 -20.18 -5.39 17.55
C PRO A 53 -21.38 -4.62 18.09
N GLN A 54 -22.21 -5.26 18.89
CA GLN A 54 -23.45 -4.67 19.43
C GLN A 54 -23.23 -3.91 20.76
N GLY A 55 -22.02 -4.03 21.32
CA GLY A 55 -21.63 -3.35 22.56
C GLY A 55 -21.22 -1.89 22.34
N LYS A 56 -20.72 -1.26 23.41
CA LYS A 56 -20.19 0.11 23.32
C LYS A 56 -18.93 0.12 22.44
N PRO A 57 -18.92 0.90 21.34
CA PRO A 57 -17.80 0.89 20.41
C PRO A 57 -16.46 1.26 21.06
N GLU A 58 -15.41 0.57 20.66
CA GLU A 58 -14.02 0.90 20.97
C GLU A 58 -13.20 0.77 19.68
N LEU A 59 -12.52 1.85 19.31
CA LEU A 59 -11.66 1.87 18.13
C LEU A 59 -10.21 1.79 18.61
N VAL A 60 -9.44 0.87 18.02
CA VAL A 60 -8.02 0.72 18.35
C VAL A 60 -7.20 0.85 17.07
N ALA A 61 -6.15 1.66 17.12
CA ALA A 61 -5.17 1.79 16.06
C ALA A 61 -3.83 1.21 16.52
N VAL A 62 -3.24 0.33 15.71
CA VAL A 62 -1.96 -0.32 16.00
C VAL A 62 -1.01 -0.09 14.83
N LYS A 63 0.23 0.27 15.14
CA LYS A 63 1.32 0.31 14.18
C LYS A 63 2.20 -0.91 14.37
N TYR A 64 2.31 -1.74 13.34
CA TYR A 64 3.28 -2.83 13.28
C TYR A 64 4.53 -2.37 12.52
N ILE A 65 5.70 -2.76 13.04
CA ILE A 65 6.99 -2.65 12.35
C ILE A 65 7.59 -4.05 12.36
N ILE A 66 7.68 -4.67 11.17
CA ILE A 66 8.18 -6.04 11.03
C ILE A 66 9.52 -5.98 10.30
N PRO A 67 10.65 -6.22 10.99
CA PRO A 67 11.97 -6.22 10.35
C PRO A 67 12.07 -7.28 9.26
N PRO A 68 13.03 -7.15 8.31
CA PRO A 68 13.32 -8.17 7.31
C PRO A 68 13.53 -9.57 7.92
N GLY A 69 12.95 -10.58 7.31
CA GLY A 69 13.04 -11.98 7.73
C GLY A 69 12.28 -12.33 9.02
N LYS A 70 11.44 -11.42 9.55
CA LYS A 70 10.63 -11.68 10.74
C LYS A 70 9.20 -12.06 10.36
N LYS A 71 8.63 -12.94 11.20
CA LYS A 71 7.25 -13.43 11.10
C LYS A 71 6.49 -13.04 12.37
N LEU A 72 5.21 -12.76 12.24
CA LEU A 72 4.25 -12.71 13.34
C LEU A 72 3.91 -14.16 13.72
N GLY A 73 3.57 -14.39 14.99
CA GLY A 73 3.04 -15.69 15.41
C GLY A 73 1.70 -16.00 14.73
N TRP A 74 1.34 -17.29 14.64
CA TRP A 74 0.01 -17.69 14.27
C TRP A 74 -1.02 -17.09 15.22
N HIS A 75 -2.05 -16.46 14.67
CA HIS A 75 -3.10 -15.80 15.43
C HIS A 75 -4.40 -15.73 14.63
N HIS A 76 -5.49 -15.41 15.32
CA HIS A 76 -6.71 -14.96 14.67
C HIS A 76 -7.20 -13.65 15.31
N HIS A 77 -7.93 -12.86 14.54
CA HIS A 77 -8.59 -11.67 15.03
C HIS A 77 -9.99 -11.98 15.53
N VAL A 78 -10.36 -11.46 16.70
CA VAL A 78 -11.72 -11.50 17.24
C VAL A 78 -12.49 -10.28 16.78
N ALA A 79 -11.80 -9.13 16.69
CA ALA A 79 -12.36 -7.88 16.22
C ALA A 79 -12.15 -7.70 14.71
N MET A 80 -13.18 -7.23 14.00
CA MET A 80 -13.05 -6.81 12.60
C MET A 80 -11.97 -5.74 12.49
N ASN A 81 -11.11 -5.88 11.49
CA ASN A 81 -10.02 -4.93 11.31
C ASN A 81 -9.63 -4.78 9.83
N HIS A 82 -9.05 -3.64 9.52
CA HIS A 82 -8.49 -3.32 8.24
C HIS A 82 -7.24 -2.45 8.43
N GLY A 83 -6.38 -2.41 7.44
CA GLY A 83 -5.16 -1.65 7.55
C GLY A 83 -4.61 -1.20 6.21
N VAL A 84 -3.60 -0.34 6.28
CA VAL A 84 -2.84 0.12 5.13
C VAL A 84 -1.37 -0.14 5.34
N LEU A 85 -0.74 -0.78 4.34
CA LEU A 85 0.70 -0.93 4.31
C LEU A 85 1.32 0.37 3.78
N VAL A 86 2.20 0.98 4.56
CA VAL A 86 2.84 2.26 4.18
C VAL A 86 4.29 2.09 3.75
N GLN A 87 4.89 0.92 4.05
CA GLN A 87 6.25 0.59 3.64
C GLN A 87 6.46 -0.92 3.57
N GLY A 88 7.26 -1.36 2.60
CA GLY A 88 7.67 -2.76 2.43
C GLY A 88 6.64 -3.62 1.71
N GLU A 89 6.80 -4.92 1.85
CA GLU A 89 5.93 -5.96 1.31
C GLU A 89 5.65 -6.99 2.40
N LEU A 90 4.37 -7.24 2.70
CA LEU A 90 3.91 -8.19 3.71
C LEU A 90 3.25 -9.38 3.03
N THR A 91 3.75 -10.58 3.30
CA THR A 91 3.08 -11.83 2.94
C THR A 91 2.19 -12.26 4.10
N ILE A 92 0.92 -12.55 3.82
CA ILE A 92 -0.05 -13.07 4.79
C ILE A 92 -0.42 -14.49 4.38
N ASN A 93 -0.24 -15.43 5.30
CA ASN A 93 -0.50 -16.85 5.09
C ASN A 93 -1.62 -17.31 6.02
N ALA A 94 -2.70 -17.83 5.47
CA ALA A 94 -3.78 -18.44 6.22
C ALA A 94 -3.52 -19.93 6.45
N GLN A 95 -4.04 -20.48 7.55
CA GLN A 95 -3.88 -21.90 7.89
C GLN A 95 -4.52 -22.83 6.85
N ASP A 96 -5.52 -22.36 6.10
CA ASP A 96 -6.16 -23.11 5.01
C ASP A 96 -5.30 -23.20 3.74
N GLY A 97 -4.11 -22.60 3.73
CA GLY A 97 -3.16 -22.58 2.63
C GLY A 97 -3.32 -21.41 1.66
N LYS A 98 -4.31 -20.55 1.86
CA LYS A 98 -4.41 -19.29 1.08
C LYS A 98 -3.31 -18.33 1.50
N THR A 99 -2.78 -17.61 0.51
CA THR A 99 -1.72 -16.60 0.72
C THR A 99 -2.03 -15.35 -0.09
N THR A 100 -1.70 -14.19 0.47
CA THR A 100 -1.71 -12.91 -0.25
C THR A 100 -0.44 -12.12 0.03
N VAL A 101 -0.11 -11.22 -0.88
CA VAL A 101 1.02 -10.29 -0.73
C VAL A 101 0.49 -8.87 -0.81
N LEU A 102 0.69 -8.11 0.25
CA LEU A 102 0.30 -6.71 0.38
C LEU A 102 1.53 -5.82 0.14
N ARG A 103 1.37 -4.78 -0.68
CA ARG A 103 2.42 -3.80 -1.02
C ARG A 103 2.13 -2.43 -0.45
N ALA A 104 3.16 -1.61 -0.34
CA ALA A 104 3.01 -0.22 0.13
C ALA A 104 1.96 0.55 -0.69
N GLY A 105 1.02 1.20 0.00
CA GLY A 105 -0.16 1.89 -0.56
C GLY A 105 -1.42 1.01 -0.62
N GLU A 106 -1.31 -0.30 -0.49
CA GLU A 106 -2.46 -1.21 -0.53
C GLU A 106 -3.16 -1.32 0.83
N VAL A 107 -4.46 -1.59 0.78
CA VAL A 107 -5.34 -1.79 1.94
C VAL A 107 -5.67 -3.27 2.07
N VAL A 108 -5.62 -3.78 3.28
CA VAL A 108 -6.07 -5.13 3.63
C VAL A 108 -7.26 -5.07 4.57
N VAL A 109 -8.23 -5.96 4.39
CA VAL A 109 -9.25 -6.31 5.38
C VAL A 109 -8.95 -7.72 5.84
N GLU A 110 -8.63 -7.88 7.13
CA GLU A 110 -8.22 -9.15 7.70
C GLU A 110 -9.40 -10.06 8.00
N MET A 111 -9.08 -11.32 8.14
CA MET A 111 -10.03 -12.37 8.52
C MET A 111 -10.39 -12.29 10.00
N VAL A 112 -11.66 -12.50 10.33
CA VAL A 112 -12.11 -12.71 11.71
C VAL A 112 -12.25 -14.22 11.94
N ASP A 113 -11.83 -14.70 13.11
CA ASP A 113 -11.89 -16.10 13.55
C ASP A 113 -11.16 -17.11 12.62
N ALA A 114 -10.29 -16.64 11.74
CA ALA A 114 -9.48 -17.50 10.88
C ALA A 114 -7.98 -17.33 11.19
N ILE A 115 -7.31 -18.47 11.43
CA ILE A 115 -5.90 -18.49 11.86
C ILE A 115 -4.99 -18.15 10.68
N HIS A 116 -4.08 -17.20 10.90
CA HIS A 116 -3.11 -16.73 9.92
C HIS A 116 -1.87 -16.15 10.59
N HIS A 117 -0.86 -15.85 9.80
CA HIS A 117 0.30 -15.07 10.21
C HIS A 117 0.79 -14.18 9.07
N GLY A 118 1.46 -13.09 9.42
CA GLY A 118 2.17 -12.22 8.48
C GLY A 118 3.67 -12.44 8.54
N GLU A 119 4.37 -12.30 7.42
CA GLU A 119 5.82 -12.38 7.35
C GLU A 119 6.42 -11.35 6.39
N ASN A 120 7.59 -10.84 6.76
CA ASN A 120 8.38 -9.95 5.93
C ASN A 120 9.49 -10.75 5.23
N ASN A 121 9.24 -11.13 3.97
CA ASN A 121 10.22 -11.83 3.12
C ASN A 121 11.08 -10.85 2.30
N GLY A 122 10.88 -9.54 2.46
CA GLY A 122 11.62 -8.47 1.79
C GLY A 122 12.94 -8.11 2.49
N THR A 123 13.56 -7.04 1.99
CA THR A 123 14.86 -6.53 2.48
C THR A 123 14.74 -5.23 3.28
N GLU A 124 13.55 -4.64 3.36
CA GLU A 124 13.25 -3.45 4.14
C GLU A 124 12.18 -3.73 5.20
N PRO A 125 12.08 -2.92 6.25
CA PRO A 125 11.02 -3.08 7.24
C PRO A 125 9.63 -2.92 6.64
N VAL A 126 8.71 -3.80 7.02
CA VAL A 126 7.28 -3.60 6.80
C VAL A 126 6.75 -2.63 7.84
N VAL A 127 6.00 -1.61 7.40
CA VAL A 127 5.26 -0.70 8.29
C VAL A 127 3.78 -0.75 7.92
N LEU A 128 2.97 -1.26 8.84
CA LEU A 128 1.54 -1.49 8.66
C LEU A 128 0.76 -0.76 9.76
N TYR A 129 -0.26 -0.01 9.39
CA TYR A 129 -1.24 0.57 10.33
C TYR A 129 -2.52 -0.23 10.24
N MET A 130 -2.94 -0.79 11.39
CA MET A 130 -4.18 -1.55 11.53
C MET A 130 -5.19 -0.80 12.39
N PHE A 131 -6.44 -0.85 12.00
CA PHE A 131 -7.57 -0.21 12.68
C PHE A 131 -8.60 -1.28 13.01
N TYR A 132 -8.89 -1.45 14.30
CA TYR A 132 -9.83 -2.45 14.81
C TYR A 132 -11.15 -1.78 15.18
N LEU A 133 -12.23 -2.38 14.69
CA LEU A 133 -13.60 -2.05 15.10
C LEU A 133 -14.01 -3.04 16.17
N SER A 134 -13.92 -2.61 17.41
CA SER A 134 -14.10 -3.44 18.59
C SER A 134 -15.20 -2.89 19.49
N GLN A 135 -15.43 -3.55 20.59
CA GLN A 135 -16.26 -3.06 21.70
C GLN A 135 -15.49 -3.18 23.01
N LYS A 136 -15.86 -2.36 23.98
CA LYS A 136 -15.18 -2.32 25.28
C LYS A 136 -15.11 -3.70 25.93
N GLY A 137 -13.88 -4.14 26.23
CA GLY A 137 -13.60 -5.42 26.89
C GLY A 137 -13.51 -6.63 25.94
N MET A 138 -13.52 -6.39 24.63
CA MET A 138 -13.30 -7.42 23.62
C MET A 138 -11.79 -7.53 23.31
N ASP A 139 -11.28 -8.75 23.25
CA ASP A 139 -9.92 -8.99 22.76
C ASP A 139 -9.83 -8.67 21.26
N LEU A 140 -8.70 -8.15 20.82
CA LEU A 140 -8.48 -7.85 19.40
C LEU A 140 -7.98 -9.08 18.65
N THR A 141 -7.11 -9.86 19.30
CA THR A 141 -6.33 -10.94 18.68
C THR A 141 -6.06 -12.03 19.71
N VAL A 142 -6.18 -13.29 19.26
CA VAL A 142 -5.80 -14.47 20.04
C VAL A 142 -4.59 -15.13 19.39
N GLN A 143 -3.54 -15.39 20.15
CA GLN A 143 -2.31 -16.03 19.70
C GLN A 143 -2.41 -17.55 19.76
N HIS A 144 -1.75 -18.26 18.84
CA HIS A 144 -1.67 -19.71 18.74
C HIS A 144 -0.21 -20.20 18.84
N PRO A 145 0.42 -20.07 20.02
CA PRO A 145 1.83 -20.44 20.19
C PRO A 145 2.08 -21.95 20.06
N GLU A 146 1.03 -22.76 20.09
CA GLU A 146 1.06 -24.22 19.86
C GLU A 146 1.29 -24.58 18.38
N ILE A 147 1.09 -23.66 17.45
CA ILE A 147 1.29 -23.87 16.01
C ILE A 147 2.72 -23.39 15.67
N PRO A 148 3.62 -24.30 15.24
CA PRO A 148 4.98 -23.90 14.90
C PRO A 148 4.99 -23.03 13.63
N LEU A 149 5.85 -22.02 13.59
CA LEU A 149 6.23 -21.30 12.37
C LEU A 149 7.35 -22.09 11.70
N GLU A 150 7.11 -22.56 10.49
CA GLU A 150 8.13 -23.21 9.65
C GLU A 150 9.08 -22.19 8.99
#